data_985cde2386d085f5c77f2ac8b08a6f04
#
_entry.id   985cde2386d085f5c77f2ac8b08a6f04
#
_cell.length_a   1.000
_cell.length_b   1.000
_cell.length_c   1.000
_cell.angle_alpha   90.00
_cell.angle_beta   90.00
_cell.angle_gamma   90.00
#
_symmetry.space_group_name_H-M   'P 1'
#
loop_
_entity.id
_entity.type
_entity.pdbx_description
1 polymer ?
#
loop_
_entity_poly.entity_id
_entity_poly.type
_entity_poly.pdbx_seq_one_letter_code
_entity_poly.pdbx_strand_id
1 'polypeptide(L)'
;MASILVVDDEMGIRELLHEILTEEGHTVYPAESANQARAVREQMEPDLVLLDIWMPDTDGITLLKEWARDNLLTMPVVMMSGHATIDTAVEATRIGALNFLEKPIALQKLLKTVSKALERTPLKNSEDQETHKAEPLSFPSNENHEEYISGIAKSYFGLPLRESRDLFEKAYFEYQMIVTGGSMTRISEFTGLERTHLYRKLK
;
A
#
# COMPACT_ATOMS: atom_id res chain seq x y z
N MET A 1 7.65 5.06 -21.42
CA MET A 1 8.86 4.28 -21.11
C MET A 1 9.50 4.92 -19.88
N ALA A 2 9.65 4.17 -18.79
CA ALA A 2 10.17 4.66 -17.51
C ALA A 2 11.26 3.71 -17.00
N SER A 3 12.20 4.25 -16.20
CA SER A 3 13.24 3.48 -15.53
C SER A 3 12.76 3.04 -14.14
N ILE A 4 12.70 1.74 -13.88
CA ILE A 4 12.18 1.16 -12.65
C ILE A 4 13.29 0.39 -11.95
N LEU A 5 13.60 0.77 -10.71
CA LEU A 5 14.50 0.02 -9.84
C LEU A 5 13.69 -1.02 -9.05
N VAL A 6 14.04 -2.29 -9.18
CA VAL A 6 13.42 -3.41 -8.45
C VAL A 6 14.42 -3.95 -7.44
N VAL A 7 14.11 -3.80 -6.15
CA VAL A 7 14.96 -4.21 -5.03
C VAL A 7 14.28 -5.33 -4.26
N ASP A 8 14.85 -6.52 -4.32
CA ASP A 8 14.33 -7.73 -3.69
C ASP A 8 15.46 -8.76 -3.57
N ASP A 9 15.61 -9.46 -2.48
CA ASP A 9 16.67 -10.48 -2.33
C ASP A 9 16.32 -11.80 -3.04
N GLU A 10 15.03 -12.05 -3.29
CA GLU A 10 14.56 -13.22 -4.01
C GLU A 10 14.77 -13.08 -5.53
N MET A 11 15.72 -13.85 -6.10
CA MET A 11 16.02 -13.84 -7.54
C MET A 11 14.77 -14.09 -8.41
N GLY A 12 13.92 -15.05 -8.03
CA GLY A 12 12.72 -15.38 -8.80
C GLY A 12 11.70 -14.25 -8.87
N ILE A 13 11.59 -13.44 -7.81
CA ILE A 13 10.73 -12.24 -7.78
C ILE A 13 11.32 -11.16 -8.69
N ARG A 14 12.65 -10.92 -8.60
CA ARG A 14 13.30 -9.93 -9.47
C ARG A 14 13.16 -10.26 -10.95
N GLU A 15 13.37 -11.54 -11.33
CA GLU A 15 13.23 -12.00 -12.70
C GLU A 15 11.80 -11.86 -13.21
N LEU A 16 10.82 -12.27 -12.40
CA LEU A 16 9.40 -12.14 -12.74
C LEU A 16 9.00 -10.67 -12.96
N LEU A 17 9.37 -9.79 -12.02
CA LEU A 17 9.08 -8.36 -12.15
C LEU A 17 9.81 -7.73 -13.33
N HIS A 18 11.05 -8.14 -13.58
CA HIS A 18 11.82 -7.69 -14.73
C HIS A 18 11.12 -8.06 -16.06
N GLU A 19 10.68 -9.31 -16.21
CA GLU A 19 9.97 -9.79 -17.41
C GLU A 19 8.69 -8.98 -17.62
N ILE A 20 7.80 -8.96 -16.63
CA ILE A 20 6.50 -8.26 -16.70
C ILE A 20 6.68 -6.78 -17.05
N LEU A 21 7.55 -6.08 -16.35
CA LEU A 21 7.69 -4.63 -16.54
C LEU A 21 8.41 -4.27 -17.84
N THR A 22 9.28 -5.16 -18.35
CA THR A 22 9.92 -5.00 -19.66
C THR A 22 8.92 -5.23 -20.78
N GLU A 23 8.01 -6.19 -20.64
CA GLU A 23 6.90 -6.41 -21.61
C GLU A 23 5.96 -5.18 -21.68
N GLU A 24 5.76 -4.48 -20.57
CA GLU A 24 5.02 -3.21 -20.51
C GLU A 24 5.80 -1.99 -21.03
N GLY A 25 7.02 -2.19 -21.54
CA GLY A 25 7.83 -1.17 -22.17
C GLY A 25 8.64 -0.29 -21.23
N HIS A 26 8.90 -0.76 -20.01
CA HIS A 26 9.77 -0.09 -19.04
C HIS A 26 11.21 -0.62 -19.09
N THR A 27 12.18 0.18 -18.65
CA THR A 27 13.56 -0.26 -18.42
C THR A 27 13.70 -0.65 -16.95
N VAL A 28 14.09 -1.90 -16.66
CA VAL A 28 14.16 -2.41 -15.29
C VAL A 28 15.60 -2.61 -14.84
N TYR A 29 15.91 -2.12 -13.67
CA TYR A 29 17.22 -2.25 -12.99
C TYR A 29 17.03 -3.12 -11.76
N PRO A 30 17.50 -4.37 -11.76
CA PRO A 30 17.40 -5.24 -10.61
C PRO A 30 18.50 -4.94 -9.57
N ALA A 31 18.13 -4.99 -8.29
CA ALA A 31 19.05 -4.95 -7.16
C ALA A 31 18.71 -6.05 -6.15
N GLU A 32 19.68 -6.83 -5.71
CA GLU A 32 19.47 -7.96 -4.81
C GLU A 32 19.64 -7.59 -3.33
N SER A 33 19.97 -6.33 -3.04
CA SER A 33 20.25 -5.85 -1.70
C SER A 33 20.10 -4.33 -1.63
N ALA A 34 19.96 -3.81 -0.41
CA ALA A 34 19.95 -2.37 -0.16
C ALA A 34 21.26 -1.70 -0.60
N ASN A 35 22.40 -2.38 -0.43
CA ASN A 35 23.71 -1.87 -0.88
C ASN A 35 23.76 -1.70 -2.40
N GLN A 36 23.25 -2.66 -3.14
CA GLN A 36 23.18 -2.55 -4.60
C GLN A 36 22.16 -1.48 -5.02
N ALA A 37 21.04 -1.37 -4.32
CA ALA A 37 20.05 -0.33 -4.58
C ALA A 37 20.64 1.09 -4.39
N ARG A 38 21.46 1.30 -3.35
CA ARG A 38 22.20 2.58 -3.16
C ARG A 38 23.11 2.88 -4.33
N ALA A 39 23.93 1.88 -4.75
CA ALA A 39 24.85 2.05 -5.86
C ALA A 39 24.13 2.38 -7.19
N VAL A 40 23.02 1.69 -7.47
CA VAL A 40 22.20 1.99 -8.65
C VAL A 40 21.61 3.40 -8.54
N ARG A 41 21.10 3.78 -7.38
CA ARG A 41 20.52 5.10 -7.15
C ARG A 41 21.53 6.25 -7.31
N GLU A 42 22.79 6.04 -6.96
CA GLU A 42 23.89 7.01 -7.19
C GLU A 42 24.25 7.18 -8.68
N GLN A 43 24.08 6.12 -9.48
CA GLN A 43 24.42 6.13 -10.89
C GLN A 43 23.31 6.65 -11.78
N MET A 44 22.06 6.53 -11.34
CA MET A 44 20.89 6.91 -12.10
C MET A 44 19.73 7.36 -11.19
N GLU A 45 18.84 8.16 -11.72
CA GLU A 45 17.59 8.54 -11.06
C GLU A 45 16.45 7.68 -11.63
N PRO A 46 15.97 6.65 -10.90
CA PRO A 46 14.83 5.87 -11.36
C PRO A 46 13.54 6.70 -11.29
N ASP A 47 12.62 6.42 -12.22
CA ASP A 47 11.29 7.03 -12.22
C ASP A 47 10.35 6.39 -11.18
N LEU A 48 10.68 5.16 -10.75
CA LEU A 48 9.93 4.40 -9.75
C LEU A 48 10.86 3.39 -9.07
N VAL A 49 10.64 3.14 -7.78
CA VAL A 49 11.28 2.06 -7.04
C VAL A 49 10.23 1.09 -6.52
N LEU A 50 10.42 -0.20 -6.79
CA LEU A 50 9.74 -1.31 -6.11
C LEU A 50 10.73 -1.86 -5.07
N LEU A 51 10.40 -1.78 -3.78
CA LEU A 51 11.32 -2.05 -2.68
C LEU A 51 10.77 -3.11 -1.74
N ASP A 52 11.44 -4.24 -1.65
CA ASP A 52 11.11 -5.23 -0.63
C ASP A 52 11.46 -4.74 0.77
N ILE A 53 10.65 -5.14 1.75
CA ILE A 53 10.89 -4.82 3.16
C ILE A 53 11.96 -5.73 3.73
N TRP A 54 11.86 -7.03 3.48
CA TRP A 54 12.69 -8.03 4.14
C TRP A 54 13.91 -8.39 3.29
N MET A 55 15.03 -7.77 3.57
CA MET A 55 16.32 -8.07 2.93
C MET A 55 17.40 -8.34 3.98
N PRO A 56 18.39 -9.21 3.67
CA PRO A 56 19.34 -9.69 4.67
C PRO A 56 20.36 -8.64 5.13
N ASP A 57 20.68 -7.65 4.29
CA ASP A 57 21.69 -6.62 4.61
C ASP A 57 21.11 -5.41 5.34
N THR A 58 20.04 -4.83 4.82
CA THR A 58 19.34 -3.69 5.40
C THR A 58 17.86 -3.81 5.01
N ASP A 59 16.96 -3.72 5.97
CA ASP A 59 15.53 -3.76 5.65
C ASP A 59 15.08 -2.54 4.82
N GLY A 60 14.05 -2.75 3.97
CA GLY A 60 13.59 -1.72 3.05
C GLY A 60 13.03 -0.47 3.72
N ILE A 61 12.49 -0.57 4.95
CA ILE A 61 12.01 0.59 5.72
C ILE A 61 13.21 1.46 6.13
N THR A 62 14.30 0.83 6.56
CA THR A 62 15.53 1.55 6.91
C THR A 62 16.13 2.24 5.68
N LEU A 63 16.19 1.56 4.53
CA LEU A 63 16.65 2.18 3.28
C LEU A 63 15.76 3.36 2.85
N LEU A 64 14.44 3.22 2.97
CA LEU A 64 13.50 4.31 2.69
C LEU A 64 13.72 5.52 3.61
N LYS A 65 13.96 5.28 4.93
CA LYS A 65 14.30 6.34 5.90
C LYS A 65 15.61 7.06 5.54
N GLU A 66 16.64 6.31 5.14
CA GLU A 66 17.89 6.89 4.68
C GLU A 66 17.69 7.83 3.49
N TRP A 67 16.97 7.36 2.46
CA TRP A 67 16.70 8.19 1.29
C TRP A 67 15.83 9.42 1.61
N ALA A 68 14.87 9.30 2.52
CA ALA A 68 14.07 10.43 2.97
C ALA A 68 14.92 11.46 3.72
N ARG A 69 15.77 11.01 4.67
CA ARG A 69 16.67 11.86 5.46
C ARG A 69 17.68 12.61 4.60
N ASP A 70 18.23 11.92 3.59
CA ASP A 70 19.31 12.44 2.74
C ASP A 70 18.77 13.19 1.52
N ASN A 71 17.45 13.46 1.48
CA ASN A 71 16.73 14.11 0.35
C ASN A 71 16.89 13.37 -0.99
N LEU A 72 17.09 12.06 -0.94
CA LEU A 72 17.22 11.19 -2.12
C LEU A 72 15.89 10.59 -2.56
N LEU A 73 14.81 10.80 -1.81
CA LEU A 73 13.45 10.32 -2.12
C LEU A 73 12.77 11.25 -3.13
N THR A 74 13.36 11.34 -4.33
CA THR A 74 12.88 12.21 -5.43
C THR A 74 11.91 11.51 -6.38
N MET A 75 11.71 10.21 -6.20
CA MET A 75 10.89 9.32 -7.00
C MET A 75 9.84 8.62 -6.14
N PRO A 76 8.71 8.18 -6.71
CA PRO A 76 7.77 7.32 -5.99
C PRO A 76 8.42 6.00 -5.60
N VAL A 77 8.16 5.55 -4.37
CA VAL A 77 8.57 4.24 -3.86
C VAL A 77 7.33 3.43 -3.52
N VAL A 78 7.24 2.22 -4.04
CA VAL A 78 6.22 1.23 -3.71
C VAL A 78 6.89 0.12 -2.92
N MET A 79 6.43 -0.10 -1.69
CA MET A 79 6.94 -1.18 -0.85
C MET A 79 6.33 -2.53 -1.24
N MET A 80 7.10 -3.60 -1.12
CA MET A 80 6.67 -4.97 -1.33
C MET A 80 6.91 -5.79 -0.05
N SER A 81 6.01 -6.70 0.31
CA SER A 81 6.23 -7.60 1.46
C SER A 81 5.35 -8.84 1.42
N GLY A 82 5.90 -9.97 1.85
CA GLY A 82 5.16 -11.22 2.08
C GLY A 82 4.45 -11.29 3.43
N HIS A 83 4.83 -10.47 4.39
CA HIS A 83 4.28 -10.44 5.74
C HIS A 83 4.14 -8.99 6.23
N ALA A 84 3.25 -8.26 5.56
CA ALA A 84 2.97 -6.89 5.96
C ALA A 84 2.02 -6.85 7.16
N THR A 85 2.43 -6.15 8.20
CA THR A 85 1.50 -5.70 9.24
C THR A 85 0.95 -4.33 8.85
N ILE A 86 -0.22 -3.98 9.36
CA ILE A 86 -0.80 -2.64 9.17
C ILE A 86 0.19 -1.56 9.65
N ASP A 87 0.87 -1.82 10.76
CA ASP A 87 1.85 -0.90 11.34
C ASP A 87 3.02 -0.63 10.39
N THR A 88 3.54 -1.66 9.73
CA THR A 88 4.63 -1.53 8.75
C THR A 88 4.21 -0.70 7.52
N ALA A 89 3.00 -0.92 7.02
CA ALA A 89 2.45 -0.16 5.90
C ALA A 89 2.21 1.32 6.26
N VAL A 90 1.69 1.57 7.48
CA VAL A 90 1.51 2.93 8.02
C VAL A 90 2.85 3.63 8.20
N GLU A 91 3.85 2.94 8.75
CA GLU A 91 5.20 3.50 8.91
C GLU A 91 5.82 3.88 7.57
N ALA A 92 5.80 2.97 6.59
CA ALA A 92 6.32 3.23 5.24
C ALA A 92 5.65 4.46 4.60
N THR A 93 4.33 4.57 4.70
CA THR A 93 3.57 5.71 4.17
C THR A 93 3.95 7.02 4.86
N ARG A 94 4.16 7.02 6.18
CA ARG A 94 4.60 8.21 6.92
C ARG A 94 5.99 8.69 6.51
N ILE A 95 6.88 7.77 6.13
CA ILE A 95 8.24 8.10 5.65
C ILE A 95 8.17 8.70 4.24
N GLY A 96 7.22 8.28 3.42
CA GLY A 96 7.05 8.79 2.06
C GLY A 96 6.85 7.71 0.99
N ALA A 97 6.62 6.45 1.38
CA ALA A 97 6.21 5.43 0.40
C ALA A 97 4.84 5.79 -0.20
N LEU A 98 4.76 5.67 -1.52
CA LEU A 98 3.54 6.00 -2.26
C LEU A 98 2.45 4.93 -2.09
N ASN A 99 2.85 3.66 -2.05
CA ASN A 99 1.94 2.53 -2.00
C ASN A 99 2.62 1.29 -1.43
N PHE A 100 1.81 0.23 -1.25
CA PHE A 100 2.23 -1.05 -0.71
C PHE A 100 1.66 -2.21 -1.54
N LEU A 101 2.50 -3.20 -1.86
CA LEU A 101 2.12 -4.44 -2.54
C LEU A 101 2.41 -5.64 -1.65
N GLU A 102 1.39 -6.44 -1.41
CA GLU A 102 1.52 -7.70 -0.66
C GLU A 102 1.92 -8.84 -1.61
N LYS A 103 2.94 -9.60 -1.25
CA LYS A 103 3.37 -10.82 -1.95
C LYS A 103 2.46 -12.00 -1.50
N PRO A 104 1.97 -12.86 -2.40
CA PRO A 104 2.26 -12.90 -3.83
C PRO A 104 1.57 -11.78 -4.61
N ILE A 105 2.34 -11.09 -5.46
CA ILE A 105 1.88 -9.89 -6.17
C ILE A 105 1.02 -10.31 -7.36
N ALA A 106 -0.27 -9.94 -7.34
CA ALA A 106 -1.17 -10.15 -8.48
C ALA A 106 -0.78 -9.20 -9.64
N LEU A 107 -0.64 -9.74 -10.85
CA LEU A 107 -0.24 -9.01 -12.05
C LEU A 107 -1.03 -7.70 -12.24
N GLN A 108 -2.35 -7.77 -12.21
CA GLN A 108 -3.20 -6.59 -12.40
C GLN A 108 -2.98 -5.52 -11.34
N LYS A 109 -2.71 -5.93 -10.08
CA LYS A 109 -2.43 -4.99 -8.98
C LYS A 109 -1.07 -4.32 -9.17
N LEU A 110 -0.06 -5.08 -9.63
CA LEU A 110 1.26 -4.55 -9.97
C LEU A 110 1.16 -3.48 -11.06
N LEU A 111 0.60 -3.83 -12.21
CA LEU A 111 0.50 -2.93 -13.37
C LEU A 111 -0.30 -1.66 -13.04
N LYS A 112 -1.43 -1.78 -12.35
CA LYS A 112 -2.22 -0.64 -11.89
C LYS A 112 -1.44 0.26 -10.93
N THR A 113 -0.66 -0.32 -10.02
CA THR A 113 0.13 0.44 -9.05
C THR A 113 1.27 1.17 -9.73
N VAL A 114 1.98 0.50 -10.64
CA VAL A 114 3.08 1.08 -11.43
C VAL A 114 2.58 2.24 -12.29
N SER A 115 1.50 2.05 -13.06
CA SER A 115 0.91 3.10 -13.88
C SER A 115 0.53 4.32 -13.04
N LYS A 116 -0.18 4.13 -11.93
CA LYS A 116 -0.58 5.21 -11.03
C LYS A 116 0.62 5.91 -10.37
N ALA A 117 1.69 5.19 -10.08
CA ALA A 117 2.90 5.75 -9.51
C ALA A 117 3.64 6.66 -10.50
N LEU A 118 3.72 6.22 -11.75
CA LEU A 118 4.38 6.97 -12.83
C LEU A 118 3.59 8.21 -13.29
N GLU A 119 2.24 8.18 -13.20
CA GLU A 119 1.38 9.34 -13.49
C GLU A 119 1.58 10.48 -12.48
N ARG A 120 2.01 10.17 -11.25
CA ARG A 120 2.26 11.14 -10.17
C ARG A 120 3.65 11.75 -10.17
N THR A 121 4.54 11.37 -11.08
CA THR A 121 5.85 12.00 -11.21
C THR A 121 5.67 13.36 -11.91
N PRO A 122 5.77 14.49 -11.22
CA PRO A 122 5.70 15.80 -11.88
C PRO A 122 6.96 15.96 -12.72
N LEU A 123 6.80 16.28 -13.99
CA LEU A 123 7.84 16.93 -14.78
C LEU A 123 8.36 18.12 -13.98
N LYS A 124 9.68 18.17 -13.77
CA LYS A 124 10.39 19.27 -13.12
C LYS A 124 9.89 20.62 -13.69
N ASN A 125 9.26 21.42 -12.89
CA ASN A 125 9.13 22.87 -12.81
C ASN A 125 7.68 23.30 -12.57
N SER A 126 7.39 23.65 -11.34
CA SER A 126 6.75 24.92 -10.97
C SER A 126 6.43 24.92 -9.48
N GLU A 127 6.93 25.91 -8.80
CA GLU A 127 6.55 26.30 -7.46
C GLU A 127 5.03 26.52 -7.42
N ASP A 128 4.33 25.67 -6.68
CA ASP A 128 3.10 26.03 -6.00
C ASP A 128 2.83 24.99 -4.93
N GLN A 129 2.98 25.45 -3.69
CA GLN A 129 2.61 24.72 -2.50
C GLN A 129 1.08 24.60 -2.45
N GLU A 130 0.56 23.49 -2.94
CA GLU A 130 -0.76 23.04 -2.51
C GLU A 130 -0.59 21.73 -1.74
N THR A 131 -0.93 21.84 -0.48
CA THR A 131 -1.07 20.72 0.46
C THR A 131 -2.10 19.72 -0.07
N HIS A 132 -1.65 18.76 -0.87
CA HIS A 132 -2.50 17.63 -1.22
C HIS A 132 -2.55 16.66 -0.02
N LYS A 133 -3.61 16.83 0.77
CA LYS A 133 -4.13 15.76 1.63
C LYS A 133 -4.20 14.48 0.79
N ALA A 134 -3.63 13.39 1.32
CA ALA A 134 -3.85 12.06 0.80
C ALA A 134 -5.35 11.86 0.59
N GLU A 135 -5.78 11.67 -0.67
CA GLU A 135 -7.15 11.23 -0.92
C GLU A 135 -7.30 9.82 -0.36
N PRO A 136 -8.20 9.62 0.58
CA PRO A 136 -8.63 8.28 0.95
C PRO A 136 -9.24 7.60 -0.27
N LEU A 137 -9.12 6.29 -0.34
CA LEU A 137 -9.88 5.45 -1.28
C LEU A 137 -11.26 6.06 -1.49
N SER A 138 -11.58 6.44 -2.74
CA SER A 138 -12.87 7.02 -3.10
C SER A 138 -13.98 5.99 -2.85
N PHE A 139 -14.50 5.99 -1.64
CA PHE A 139 -15.81 5.44 -1.34
C PHE A 139 -16.87 6.42 -1.86
N PRO A 140 -18.05 5.96 -2.28
CA PRO A 140 -19.10 6.86 -2.70
C PRO A 140 -19.33 7.90 -1.60
N SER A 141 -19.14 9.16 -1.95
CA SER A 141 -19.25 10.32 -1.07
C SER A 141 -20.66 10.46 -0.52
N ASN A 142 -20.87 9.99 0.69
CA ASN A 142 -21.94 10.47 1.56
C ASN A 142 -21.25 11.27 2.68
N GLU A 143 -21.46 12.56 2.72
CA GLU A 143 -20.82 13.54 3.61
C GLU A 143 -20.95 13.22 5.12
N ASN A 144 -21.78 12.26 5.50
CA ASN A 144 -21.96 11.78 6.88
C ASN A 144 -21.02 10.62 7.29
N HIS A 145 -20.17 10.12 6.38
CA HIS A 145 -19.41 8.88 6.59
C HIS A 145 -18.09 9.09 7.33
N GLU A 146 -17.37 10.18 7.05
CA GLU A 146 -16.08 10.47 7.72
C GLU A 146 -16.27 10.83 9.19
N GLU A 147 -17.34 11.53 9.53
CA GLU A 147 -17.67 11.89 10.90
C GLU A 147 -18.11 10.66 11.71
N TYR A 148 -18.82 9.73 11.08
CA TYR A 148 -19.23 8.46 11.68
C TYR A 148 -18.03 7.56 12.00
N ILE A 149 -17.08 7.38 11.07
CA ILE A 149 -15.90 6.54 11.25
C ILE A 149 -14.93 7.15 12.28
N SER A 150 -14.73 8.47 12.29
CA SER A 150 -13.85 9.13 13.27
C SER A 150 -14.44 9.10 14.68
N GLY A 151 -15.76 9.19 14.81
CA GLY A 151 -16.49 9.06 16.08
C GLY A 151 -16.36 7.63 16.64
N ILE A 152 -16.52 6.63 15.80
CA ILE A 152 -16.40 5.21 16.14
C ILE A 152 -14.96 4.89 16.60
N ALA A 153 -13.93 5.29 15.84
CA ALA A 153 -12.54 5.02 16.18
C ALA A 153 -12.15 5.55 17.57
N LYS A 154 -12.58 6.77 17.92
CA LYS A 154 -12.30 7.36 19.24
C LYS A 154 -12.98 6.64 20.40
N SER A 155 -14.16 6.05 20.18
CA SER A 155 -14.90 5.35 21.23
C SER A 155 -14.32 3.97 21.57
N TYR A 156 -13.57 3.34 20.66
CA TYR A 156 -13.01 2.00 20.88
C TYR A 156 -11.73 2.00 21.71
N PHE A 157 -10.87 3.01 21.59
CA PHE A 157 -9.56 3.03 22.26
C PHE A 157 -9.63 3.20 23.78
N GLY A 158 -10.76 3.57 24.33
CA GLY A 158 -10.97 3.69 25.79
C GLY A 158 -11.57 2.46 26.46
N LEU A 159 -11.85 1.38 25.71
CA LEU A 159 -12.53 0.19 26.20
C LEU A 159 -11.60 -1.03 26.32
N PRO A 160 -11.93 -2.02 27.19
CA PRO A 160 -11.24 -3.30 27.19
C PRO A 160 -11.29 -3.96 25.80
N LEU A 161 -10.22 -4.65 25.39
CA LEU A 161 -10.03 -5.20 24.05
C LEU A 161 -11.22 -6.06 23.56
N ARG A 162 -11.86 -6.81 24.46
CA ARG A 162 -13.03 -7.65 24.12
C ARG A 162 -14.23 -6.78 23.70
N GLU A 163 -14.52 -5.74 24.46
CA GLU A 163 -15.63 -4.83 24.17
C GLU A 163 -15.35 -4.00 22.91
N SER A 164 -14.13 -3.51 22.75
CA SER A 164 -13.69 -2.82 21.53
C SER A 164 -13.89 -3.68 20.28
N ARG A 165 -13.51 -4.95 20.36
CA ARG A 165 -13.65 -5.89 19.23
C ARG A 165 -15.12 -6.12 18.90
N ASP A 166 -15.96 -6.34 19.89
CA ASP A 166 -17.39 -6.63 19.69
C ASP A 166 -18.11 -5.41 19.07
N LEU A 167 -17.76 -4.20 19.49
CA LEU A 167 -18.28 -2.95 18.90
C LEU A 167 -17.76 -2.74 17.48
N PHE A 168 -16.47 -3.00 17.22
CA PHE A 168 -15.90 -2.90 15.89
C PHE A 168 -16.56 -3.90 14.93
N GLU A 169 -16.72 -5.16 15.32
CA GLU A 169 -17.39 -6.17 14.52
C GLU A 169 -18.83 -5.76 14.18
N LYS A 170 -19.57 -5.23 15.14
CA LYS A 170 -20.92 -4.73 14.94
C LYS A 170 -20.97 -3.60 13.91
N ALA A 171 -20.15 -2.56 14.10
CA ALA A 171 -20.09 -1.42 13.19
C ALA A 171 -19.63 -1.84 11.78
N TYR A 172 -18.68 -2.77 11.68
CA TYR A 172 -18.21 -3.32 10.42
C TYR A 172 -19.34 -4.03 9.65
N PHE A 173 -20.12 -4.87 10.32
CA PHE A 173 -21.23 -5.57 9.66
C PHE A 173 -22.41 -4.66 9.34
N GLU A 174 -22.73 -3.69 10.18
CA GLU A 174 -23.73 -2.65 9.88
C GLU A 174 -23.34 -1.87 8.62
N TYR A 175 -22.07 -1.49 8.51
CA TYR A 175 -21.53 -0.85 7.31
C TYR A 175 -21.67 -1.74 6.07
N GLN A 176 -21.26 -3.01 6.17
CA GLN A 176 -21.36 -3.96 5.05
C GLN A 176 -22.83 -4.17 4.63
N MET A 177 -23.76 -4.17 5.56
CA MET A 177 -25.20 -4.24 5.27
C MET A 177 -25.68 -3.04 4.43
N ILE A 178 -25.21 -1.84 4.76
CA ILE A 178 -25.56 -0.62 4.00
C ILE A 178 -24.96 -0.67 2.60
N VAL A 179 -23.66 -0.95 2.46
CA VAL A 179 -22.94 -0.94 1.18
C VAL A 179 -23.44 -2.04 0.23
N THR A 180 -23.81 -3.20 0.75
CA THR A 180 -24.28 -4.34 -0.05
C THR A 180 -25.79 -4.36 -0.29
N GLY A 181 -26.51 -3.35 0.24
CA GLY A 181 -27.98 -3.30 0.17
C GLY A 181 -28.64 -4.48 0.90
N GLY A 182 -28.03 -4.97 1.98
CA GLY A 182 -28.54 -6.09 2.79
C GLY A 182 -28.30 -7.49 2.19
N SER A 183 -27.51 -7.61 1.14
CA SER A 183 -27.25 -8.89 0.48
C SER A 183 -26.27 -9.76 1.26
N MET A 184 -26.79 -10.74 2.01
CA MET A 184 -25.97 -11.71 2.76
C MET A 184 -24.99 -12.50 1.89
N THR A 185 -25.32 -12.71 0.61
CA THR A 185 -24.42 -13.38 -0.33
C THR A 185 -23.19 -12.53 -0.59
N ARG A 186 -23.37 -11.24 -0.90
CA ARG A 186 -22.26 -10.30 -1.13
C ARG A 186 -21.43 -10.06 0.12
N ILE A 187 -22.07 -10.00 1.30
CA ILE A 187 -21.35 -9.88 2.58
C ILE A 187 -20.49 -11.13 2.83
N SER A 188 -21.03 -12.33 2.58
CA SER A 188 -20.29 -13.59 2.72
C SER A 188 -19.08 -13.65 1.78
N GLU A 189 -19.25 -13.28 0.51
CA GLU A 189 -18.16 -13.22 -0.48
C GLU A 189 -17.08 -12.20 -0.08
N PHE A 190 -17.49 -11.03 0.40
CA PHE A 190 -16.57 -9.96 0.79
C PHE A 190 -15.80 -10.23 2.09
N THR A 191 -16.49 -10.81 3.08
CA THR A 191 -15.90 -11.08 4.41
C THR A 191 -15.21 -12.43 4.52
N GLY A 192 -15.43 -13.34 3.56
CA GLY A 192 -14.95 -14.72 3.64
C GLY A 192 -15.65 -15.57 4.71
N LEU A 193 -16.72 -15.07 5.34
CA LEU A 193 -17.46 -15.78 6.37
C LEU A 193 -18.66 -16.52 5.79
N GLU A 194 -18.90 -17.72 6.30
CA GLU A 194 -20.11 -18.47 5.95
C GLU A 194 -21.39 -17.73 6.40
N ARG A 195 -22.45 -17.84 5.62
CA ARG A 195 -23.75 -17.19 5.90
C ARG A 195 -24.31 -17.49 7.29
N THR A 196 -24.12 -18.72 7.77
CA THR A 196 -24.50 -19.16 9.12
C THR A 196 -23.80 -18.36 10.22
N HIS A 197 -22.52 -18.04 10.02
CA HIS A 197 -21.74 -17.19 10.92
C HIS A 197 -22.21 -15.73 10.88
N LEU A 198 -22.54 -15.21 9.69
CA LEU A 198 -23.06 -13.85 9.53
C LEU A 198 -24.38 -13.65 10.28
N TYR A 199 -25.33 -14.55 10.14
CA TYR A 199 -26.60 -14.47 10.87
C TYR A 199 -26.44 -14.50 12.39
N ARG A 200 -25.41 -15.18 12.91
CA ARG A 200 -25.10 -15.20 14.34
C ARG A 200 -24.46 -13.91 14.84
N LYS A 201 -23.70 -13.24 13.98
CA LYS A 201 -23.00 -11.99 14.30
C LYS A 201 -23.89 -10.73 14.14
N LEU A 202 -24.92 -10.80 13.32
CA LEU A 202 -25.87 -9.72 13.07
C LEU A 202 -27.13 -9.77 13.99
N LYS A 203 -27.20 -10.74 14.88
CA LYS A 203 -28.28 -10.93 15.85
C LYS A 203 -27.90 -10.30 17.19
#